data_61ba9269f9e70e57aea0981972420a78
#
_entry.id   61ba9269f9e70e57aea0981972420a78
#
_cell.length_a   1.000
_cell.length_b   1.000
_cell.length_c   1.000
_cell.angle_alpha   90.00
_cell.angle_beta   90.00
_cell.angle_gamma   90.00
#
_symmetry.space_group_name_H-M   'P 1'
#
loop_
_entity.id
_entity.type
_entity.pdbx_description
1 polymer ?
#
loop_
_entity_poly.entity_id
_entity_poly.type
_entity_poly.pdbx_seq_one_letter_code
_entity_poly.pdbx_strand_id
1 'polypeptide(L)'
;MLKVVIATDGPYGERAFENIKKDFDTEFVELEQPESMFMDEIDIPTDVLAKIKDANILITYTQHPDLTLDLVDIVNKDVDYIIVAAWQGEGFKNQLERYENVTCPYIMCELEENGNEVFDEFTSKIGKPKVDIKLEDGKIVDINVVRSSPCGSTSFVANYISDKYLNSDNLENIPTEAGLKLQYYPCRAAKMRLFSDEECKKEMASGFHRDAFEEGLEVNNG
;
A
#
# COMPACT_ATOMS: atom_id res chain seq x y z
N MET A 1 -12.54 -5.02 -14.81
CA MET A 1 -11.99 -5.04 -13.43
C MET A 1 -10.49 -5.17 -13.58
N LEU A 2 -9.73 -4.30 -12.95
CA LEU A 2 -8.27 -4.35 -13.01
C LEU A 2 -7.76 -5.68 -12.47
N LYS A 3 -6.82 -6.27 -13.21
CA LYS A 3 -6.07 -7.44 -12.78
C LYS A 3 -4.79 -7.00 -12.09
N VAL A 4 -4.63 -7.41 -10.82
CA VAL A 4 -3.47 -7.09 -9.99
C VAL A 4 -2.69 -8.37 -9.71
N VAL A 5 -1.40 -8.37 -9.95
CA VAL A 5 -0.53 -9.48 -9.52
C VAL A 5 0.38 -8.97 -8.41
N ILE A 6 0.46 -9.73 -7.32
CA ILE A 6 1.39 -9.49 -6.22
C ILE A 6 2.47 -10.55 -6.26
N ALA A 7 3.70 -10.13 -6.50
CA ALA A 7 4.88 -11.00 -6.55
C ALA A 7 5.74 -10.83 -5.29
N THR A 8 6.26 -11.94 -4.77
CA THR A 8 7.16 -11.95 -3.61
C THR A 8 8.21 -13.07 -3.72
N ASP A 9 9.34 -12.86 -3.08
CA ASP A 9 10.38 -13.88 -2.86
C ASP A 9 10.55 -14.21 -1.36
N GLY A 10 9.57 -13.84 -0.53
CA GLY A 10 9.67 -13.98 0.92
C GLY A 10 8.35 -13.79 1.66
N PRO A 11 8.39 -13.49 2.97
CA PRO A 11 7.20 -13.49 3.85
C PRO A 11 6.34 -12.22 3.72
N TYR A 12 6.47 -11.45 2.63
CA TYR A 12 5.78 -10.18 2.45
C TYR A 12 4.72 -10.28 1.33
N GLY A 13 3.77 -9.35 1.30
CA GLY A 13 2.75 -9.27 0.25
C GLY A 13 1.43 -9.95 0.60
N GLU A 14 1.40 -11.01 1.41
CA GLU A 14 0.19 -11.77 1.74
C GLU A 14 -0.95 -10.88 2.29
N ARG A 15 -0.64 -9.96 3.21
CA ARG A 15 -1.65 -9.04 3.75
C ARG A 15 -2.18 -8.04 2.73
N ALA A 16 -1.32 -7.63 1.79
CA ALA A 16 -1.75 -6.79 0.68
C ALA A 16 -2.68 -7.58 -0.24
N PHE A 17 -2.33 -8.81 -0.58
CA PHE A 17 -3.18 -9.71 -1.34
C PHE A 17 -4.56 -9.88 -0.70
N GLU A 18 -4.62 -10.23 0.59
CA GLU A 18 -5.88 -10.43 1.31
C GLU A 18 -6.76 -9.18 1.38
N ASN A 19 -6.18 -7.99 1.31
CA ASN A 19 -6.94 -6.75 1.28
C ASN A 19 -7.33 -6.32 -0.14
N ILE A 20 -6.39 -6.36 -1.10
CA ILE A 20 -6.59 -5.88 -2.47
C ILE A 20 -7.59 -6.74 -3.25
N LYS A 21 -7.60 -8.07 -3.02
CA LYS A 21 -8.54 -9.00 -3.66
C LYS A 21 -10.01 -8.74 -3.35
N LYS A 22 -10.33 -7.85 -2.41
CA LYS A 22 -11.70 -7.45 -2.10
C LYS A 22 -12.29 -6.51 -3.16
N ASP A 23 -11.41 -5.74 -3.81
CA ASP A 23 -11.78 -4.68 -4.75
C ASP A 23 -11.35 -4.99 -6.19
N PHE A 24 -10.33 -5.85 -6.39
CA PHE A 24 -9.70 -6.14 -7.67
C PHE A 24 -9.54 -7.64 -7.92
N ASP A 25 -9.46 -8.03 -9.20
CA ASP A 25 -9.05 -9.38 -9.59
C ASP A 25 -7.56 -9.56 -9.28
N THR A 26 -7.24 -10.31 -8.22
CA THR A 26 -5.89 -10.32 -7.67
C THR A 26 -5.33 -11.73 -7.62
N GLU A 27 -4.14 -11.92 -8.19
CA GLU A 27 -3.34 -13.15 -8.08
C GLU A 27 -2.12 -12.91 -7.19
N PHE A 28 -1.69 -13.96 -6.48
CA PHE A 28 -0.48 -13.97 -5.68
C PHE A 28 0.51 -14.97 -6.28
N VAL A 29 1.74 -14.55 -6.51
CA VAL A 29 2.80 -15.37 -7.06
C VAL A 29 4.04 -15.34 -6.18
N GLU A 30 4.61 -16.50 -5.93
CA GLU A 30 5.86 -16.66 -5.20
C GLU A 30 6.98 -16.95 -6.19
N LEU A 31 8.07 -16.20 -6.05
CA LEU A 31 9.31 -16.37 -6.80
C LEU A 31 10.33 -17.04 -5.89
N GLU A 32 11.16 -17.89 -6.45
CA GLU A 32 12.26 -18.48 -5.69
C GLU A 32 13.27 -17.41 -5.29
N GLN A 33 13.58 -17.37 -3.99
CA GLN A 33 14.62 -16.46 -3.51
C GLN A 33 15.98 -16.94 -3.98
N PRO A 34 16.76 -16.08 -4.66
CA PRO A 34 18.11 -16.45 -5.07
C PRO A 34 19.00 -16.84 -3.88
N GLU A 35 19.76 -17.93 -4.02
CA GLU A 35 20.71 -18.39 -3.00
C GLU A 35 21.95 -17.49 -2.90
N SER A 36 22.29 -16.78 -3.97
CA SER A 36 23.47 -15.89 -4.07
C SER A 36 23.05 -14.42 -4.08
N MET A 37 23.85 -13.59 -3.45
CA MET A 37 23.66 -12.13 -3.47
C MET A 37 23.94 -11.50 -4.85
N PHE A 38 24.61 -12.22 -5.75
CA PHE A 38 24.90 -11.82 -7.12
C PHE A 38 24.41 -12.92 -8.05
N MET A 39 23.63 -12.56 -9.03
CA MET A 39 23.10 -13.50 -10.03
C MET A 39 23.51 -13.05 -11.43
N ASP A 40 23.97 -14.02 -12.23
CA ASP A 40 24.28 -13.78 -13.63
C ASP A 40 23.04 -13.93 -14.52
N GLU A 41 22.08 -14.78 -14.12
CA GLU A 41 20.79 -14.98 -14.81
C GLU A 41 19.72 -15.34 -13.79
N ILE A 42 18.52 -14.78 -13.94
CA ILE A 42 17.34 -15.08 -13.13
C ILE A 42 16.37 -15.89 -13.97
N ASP A 43 16.04 -17.07 -13.50
CA ASP A 43 15.05 -17.94 -14.13
C ASP A 43 13.69 -17.76 -13.42
N ILE A 44 12.78 -17.02 -14.06
CA ILE A 44 11.40 -16.93 -13.63
C ILE A 44 10.59 -17.97 -14.40
N PRO A 45 9.87 -18.88 -13.71
CA PRO A 45 9.05 -19.88 -14.38
C PRO A 45 8.11 -19.26 -15.40
N THR A 46 8.04 -19.84 -16.60
CA THR A 46 7.31 -19.28 -17.74
C THR A 46 5.82 -19.08 -17.45
N ASP A 47 5.21 -19.94 -16.66
CA ASP A 47 3.81 -19.83 -16.24
C ASP A 47 3.58 -18.69 -15.25
N VAL A 48 4.54 -18.43 -14.35
CA VAL A 48 4.52 -17.28 -13.43
C VAL A 48 4.70 -15.98 -14.22
N LEU A 49 5.66 -15.94 -15.13
CA LEU A 49 5.90 -14.79 -15.98
C LEU A 49 4.69 -14.47 -16.86
N ALA A 50 4.01 -15.48 -17.39
CA ALA A 50 2.78 -15.29 -18.18
C ALA A 50 1.66 -14.64 -17.35
N LYS A 51 1.49 -15.04 -16.09
CA LYS A 51 0.53 -14.43 -15.18
C LYS A 51 0.85 -12.95 -14.91
N ILE A 52 2.12 -12.65 -14.66
CA ILE A 52 2.58 -11.27 -14.39
C ILE A 52 2.35 -10.39 -15.63
N LYS A 53 2.68 -10.87 -16.82
CA LYS A 53 2.51 -10.13 -18.08
C LYS A 53 1.05 -9.87 -18.47
N ASP A 54 0.12 -10.68 -17.97
CA ASP A 54 -1.31 -10.51 -18.18
C ASP A 54 -1.98 -9.57 -17.16
N ALA A 55 -1.20 -9.01 -16.24
CA ALA A 55 -1.69 -8.07 -15.23
C ALA A 55 -1.75 -6.63 -15.76
N ASN A 56 -2.73 -5.85 -15.27
CA ASN A 56 -2.69 -4.40 -15.42
C ASN A 56 -1.70 -3.77 -14.41
N ILE A 57 -1.68 -4.29 -13.18
CA ILE A 57 -0.77 -3.80 -12.14
C ILE A 57 0.05 -4.96 -11.56
N LEU A 58 1.36 -4.76 -11.51
CA LEU A 58 2.27 -5.59 -10.72
C LEU A 58 2.63 -4.85 -9.43
N ILE A 59 2.47 -5.51 -8.29
CA ILE A 59 3.01 -5.06 -7.01
C ILE A 59 4.08 -6.07 -6.59
N THR A 60 5.34 -5.65 -6.57
CA THR A 60 6.41 -6.56 -6.17
C THR A 60 6.91 -6.27 -4.75
N TYR A 61 6.95 -7.33 -3.94
CA TYR A 61 7.56 -7.38 -2.61
C TYR A 61 8.86 -8.17 -2.62
N THR A 62 9.45 -8.38 -3.80
CA THR A 62 10.76 -9.03 -3.91
C THR A 62 11.82 -8.24 -3.15
N GLN A 63 12.67 -8.96 -2.43
CA GLN A 63 13.70 -8.37 -1.56
C GLN A 63 15.09 -8.40 -2.20
N HIS A 64 15.31 -9.35 -3.11
CA HIS A 64 16.58 -9.46 -3.82
C HIS A 64 16.65 -8.38 -4.92
N PRO A 65 17.65 -7.47 -4.88
CA PRO A 65 17.73 -6.34 -5.82
C PRO A 65 17.80 -6.77 -7.28
N ASP A 66 18.63 -7.76 -7.61
CA ASP A 66 18.79 -8.21 -9.00
C ASP A 66 17.51 -8.87 -9.50
N LEU A 67 16.84 -9.71 -8.68
CA LEU A 67 15.54 -10.29 -9.03
C LEU A 67 14.48 -9.19 -9.29
N THR A 68 14.45 -8.17 -8.45
CA THR A 68 13.50 -7.05 -8.62
C THR A 68 13.78 -6.29 -9.91
N LEU A 69 15.05 -5.99 -10.19
CA LEU A 69 15.44 -5.26 -11.39
C LEU A 69 15.12 -6.04 -12.66
N ASP A 70 15.53 -7.30 -12.72
CA ASP A 70 15.30 -8.17 -13.88
C ASP A 70 13.80 -8.41 -14.10
N LEU A 71 13.03 -8.64 -13.03
CA LEU A 71 11.58 -8.76 -13.14
C LEU A 71 10.98 -7.52 -13.79
N VAL A 72 11.31 -6.32 -13.30
CA VAL A 72 10.84 -5.05 -13.85
C VAL A 72 11.29 -4.89 -15.30
N ASP A 73 12.56 -5.16 -15.61
CA ASP A 73 13.11 -5.05 -16.97
C ASP A 73 12.39 -5.97 -17.96
N ILE A 74 12.01 -7.18 -17.54
CA ILE A 74 11.31 -8.17 -18.39
C ILE A 74 9.86 -7.77 -18.66
N VAL A 75 9.16 -7.19 -17.65
CA VAL A 75 7.70 -7.01 -17.73
C VAL A 75 7.23 -5.57 -17.95
N ASN A 76 8.11 -4.56 -17.87
CA ASN A 76 7.70 -3.15 -17.92
C ASN A 76 6.94 -2.72 -19.19
N LYS A 77 7.04 -3.49 -20.28
CA LYS A 77 6.31 -3.22 -21.53
C LYS A 77 4.99 -3.96 -21.65
N ASP A 78 4.80 -4.97 -20.83
CA ASP A 78 3.61 -5.82 -20.85
C ASP A 78 2.58 -5.41 -19.79
N VAL A 79 3.04 -4.81 -18.67
CA VAL A 79 2.24 -4.40 -17.52
C VAL A 79 1.99 -2.89 -17.59
N ASP A 80 0.74 -2.45 -17.38
CA ASP A 80 0.38 -1.04 -17.46
C ASP A 80 1.05 -0.20 -16.35
N TYR A 81 1.16 -0.74 -15.13
CA TYR A 81 1.83 -0.06 -14.01
C TYR A 81 2.49 -1.02 -13.01
N ILE A 82 3.66 -0.64 -12.51
CA ILE A 82 4.46 -1.45 -11.58
C ILE A 82 4.73 -0.66 -10.29
N ILE A 83 4.41 -1.27 -9.15
CA ILE A 83 4.67 -0.74 -7.82
C ILE A 83 5.73 -1.61 -7.13
N VAL A 84 6.91 -1.06 -6.90
CA VAL A 84 7.99 -1.76 -6.19
C VAL A 84 7.87 -1.44 -4.70
N ALA A 85 7.24 -2.34 -3.95
CA ALA A 85 6.90 -2.14 -2.55
C ALA A 85 8.09 -2.32 -1.59
N ALA A 86 9.15 -3.02 -2.03
CA ALA A 86 10.36 -3.26 -1.27
C ALA A 86 11.59 -2.86 -2.09
N TRP A 87 12.33 -1.86 -1.62
CA TRP A 87 13.54 -1.38 -2.27
C TRP A 87 14.49 -0.75 -1.24
N GLN A 88 15.76 -0.65 -1.57
CA GLN A 88 16.79 -0.06 -0.70
C GLN A 88 17.77 0.80 -1.50
N GLY A 89 17.98 2.01 -1.02
CA GLY A 89 18.94 2.96 -1.57
C GLY A 89 18.44 3.74 -2.81
N GLU A 90 18.71 5.04 -2.82
CA GLU A 90 18.28 5.95 -3.88
C GLU A 90 18.81 5.56 -5.26
N GLY A 91 20.03 4.99 -5.34
CA GLY A 91 20.60 4.53 -6.59
C GLY A 91 19.80 3.40 -7.24
N PHE A 92 19.28 2.48 -6.43
CA PHE A 92 18.43 1.39 -6.91
C PHE A 92 17.04 1.89 -7.30
N LYS A 93 16.45 2.76 -6.49
CA LYS A 93 15.20 3.45 -6.82
C LYS A 93 15.29 4.16 -8.17
N ASN A 94 16.35 4.95 -8.39
CA ASN A 94 16.55 5.67 -9.64
C ASN A 94 16.72 4.76 -10.86
N GLN A 95 17.25 3.53 -10.68
CA GLN A 95 17.33 2.55 -11.75
C GLN A 95 15.95 2.01 -12.13
N LEU A 96 15.08 1.79 -11.16
CA LEU A 96 13.71 1.30 -11.37
C LEU A 96 12.80 2.40 -11.94
N GLU A 97 12.85 3.59 -11.39
CA GLU A 97 11.99 4.73 -11.82
C GLU A 97 12.46 5.38 -13.14
N ARG A 98 13.45 4.79 -13.85
CA ARG A 98 13.74 5.16 -15.24
C ARG A 98 12.59 4.78 -16.19
N TYR A 99 11.72 3.88 -15.81
CA TYR A 99 10.52 3.52 -16.54
C TYR A 99 9.36 4.39 -16.06
N GLU A 100 8.62 5.00 -17.00
CA GLU A 100 7.54 5.95 -16.71
C GLU A 100 6.35 5.30 -15.94
N ASN A 101 6.21 3.97 -16.08
CA ASN A 101 5.15 3.20 -15.44
C ASN A 101 5.60 2.47 -14.15
N VAL A 102 6.72 2.90 -13.55
CA VAL A 102 7.23 2.30 -12.31
C VAL A 102 7.27 3.32 -11.19
N THR A 103 6.80 2.94 -10.00
CA THR A 103 6.93 3.73 -8.79
C THR A 103 7.49 2.92 -7.63
N CYS A 104 8.35 3.56 -6.83
CA CYS A 104 8.98 3.00 -5.64
C CYS A 104 8.58 3.82 -4.41
N PRO A 105 7.38 3.59 -3.83
CA PRO A 105 6.92 4.36 -2.68
C PRO A 105 7.82 4.12 -1.46
N TYR A 106 8.03 5.17 -0.66
CA TYR A 106 8.75 5.04 0.61
C TYR A 106 7.98 4.15 1.59
N ILE A 107 6.65 4.33 1.62
CA ILE A 107 5.71 3.41 2.28
C ILE A 107 4.49 3.16 1.39
N MET A 108 3.98 1.94 1.37
CA MET A 108 2.86 1.56 0.51
C MET A 108 1.55 2.31 0.78
N CYS A 109 1.38 2.91 1.94
CA CYS A 109 0.20 3.73 2.26
C CYS A 109 0.37 5.22 1.93
N GLU A 110 1.34 5.60 1.09
CA GLU A 110 1.44 6.96 0.53
C GLU A 110 0.94 7.07 -0.91
N LEU A 111 0.55 5.93 -1.53
CA LEU A 111 0.11 5.91 -2.92
C LEU A 111 -1.11 6.80 -3.12
N GLU A 112 -0.99 7.74 -4.06
CA GLU A 112 -2.05 8.66 -4.50
C GLU A 112 -2.06 8.75 -6.02
N GLU A 113 -3.12 9.26 -6.60
CA GLU A 113 -3.27 9.46 -8.05
C GLU A 113 -2.10 10.25 -8.64
N ASN A 114 -1.64 9.86 -9.83
CA ASN A 114 -0.51 10.50 -10.51
C ASN A 114 -0.77 10.84 -11.98
N GLY A 115 -2.00 10.63 -12.48
CA GLY A 115 -2.41 10.88 -13.84
C GLY A 115 -2.30 9.69 -14.79
N ASN A 116 -1.84 8.52 -14.32
CA ASN A 116 -1.93 7.28 -15.07
C ASN A 116 -3.30 6.63 -14.79
N GLU A 117 -4.12 6.43 -15.82
CA GLU A 117 -5.51 5.97 -15.68
C GLU A 117 -5.63 4.65 -14.89
N VAL A 118 -4.75 3.69 -15.15
CA VAL A 118 -4.77 2.38 -14.48
C VAL A 118 -4.35 2.49 -13.03
N PHE A 119 -3.31 3.26 -12.77
CA PHE A 119 -2.84 3.51 -11.40
C PHE A 119 -3.84 4.34 -10.60
N ASP A 120 -4.49 5.33 -11.22
CA ASP A 120 -5.50 6.18 -10.58
C ASP A 120 -6.77 5.37 -10.24
N GLU A 121 -7.20 4.42 -11.12
CA GLU A 121 -8.27 3.49 -10.79
C GLU A 121 -7.91 2.64 -9.55
N PHE A 122 -6.69 2.13 -9.49
CA PHE A 122 -6.19 1.37 -8.34
C PHE A 122 -6.14 2.23 -7.08
N THR A 123 -5.55 3.43 -7.15
CA THR A 123 -5.39 4.32 -5.99
C THR A 123 -6.69 4.97 -5.56
N SER A 124 -7.75 4.89 -6.35
CA SER A 124 -9.11 5.28 -5.89
C SER A 124 -9.60 4.42 -4.72
N LYS A 125 -9.10 3.18 -4.58
CA LYS A 125 -9.49 2.20 -3.54
C LYS A 125 -8.36 1.83 -2.59
N ILE A 126 -7.12 1.76 -3.07
CA ILE A 126 -5.96 1.25 -2.33
C ILE A 126 -4.84 2.29 -2.37
N GLY A 127 -4.37 2.73 -1.19
CA GLY A 127 -3.27 3.71 -1.11
C GLY A 127 -3.30 4.50 0.19
N LYS A 128 -3.15 5.81 0.08
CA LYS A 128 -3.22 6.72 1.23
C LYS A 128 -4.63 6.69 1.83
N PRO A 129 -4.72 6.41 3.13
CA PRO A 129 -6.01 6.24 3.79
C PRO A 129 -6.96 7.39 3.56
N LYS A 130 -8.24 7.06 3.30
CA LYS A 130 -9.33 8.01 3.24
C LYS A 130 -10.57 7.39 3.84
N VAL A 131 -11.20 8.08 4.77
CA VAL A 131 -12.45 7.66 5.40
C VAL A 131 -13.53 8.73 5.22
N ASP A 132 -14.77 8.30 5.16
CA ASP A 132 -15.95 9.15 5.22
C ASP A 132 -16.68 8.87 6.53
N ILE A 133 -16.87 9.90 7.36
CA ILE A 133 -17.47 9.78 8.70
C ILE A 133 -18.80 10.52 8.69
N LYS A 134 -19.89 9.77 8.73
CA LYS A 134 -21.23 10.34 8.75
C LYS A 134 -21.63 10.77 10.16
N LEU A 135 -22.05 12.04 10.30
CA LEU A 135 -22.56 12.60 11.54
C LEU A 135 -24.07 12.86 11.44
N GLU A 136 -24.81 12.54 12.50
CA GLU A 136 -26.21 12.97 12.71
C GLU A 136 -26.33 13.54 14.12
N ASP A 137 -26.87 14.75 14.24
CA ASP A 137 -26.98 15.49 15.51
C ASP A 137 -25.65 15.60 16.28
N GLY A 138 -24.52 15.76 15.55
CA GLY A 138 -23.18 15.87 16.10
C GLY A 138 -22.59 14.53 16.61
N LYS A 139 -23.21 13.40 16.29
CA LYS A 139 -22.76 12.06 16.69
C LYS A 139 -22.40 11.22 15.48
N ILE A 140 -21.37 10.38 15.61
CA ILE A 140 -21.00 9.41 14.58
C ILE A 140 -22.09 8.37 14.43
N VAL A 141 -22.62 8.23 13.21
CA VAL A 141 -23.58 7.18 12.86
C VAL A 141 -22.99 6.14 11.92
N ASP A 142 -21.95 6.49 11.15
CA ASP A 142 -21.25 5.57 10.26
C ASP A 142 -19.82 6.00 9.99
N ILE A 143 -18.94 5.04 9.71
CA ILE A 143 -17.56 5.25 9.24
C ILE A 143 -17.31 4.34 8.05
N ASN A 144 -17.18 4.93 6.87
CA ASN A 144 -16.89 4.21 5.64
C ASN A 144 -15.43 4.41 5.21
N VAL A 145 -14.74 3.32 4.85
CA VAL A 145 -13.40 3.38 4.27
C VAL A 145 -13.52 3.58 2.76
N VAL A 146 -13.19 4.76 2.29
CA VAL A 146 -13.21 5.12 0.87
C VAL A 146 -11.96 4.58 0.16
N ARG A 147 -10.79 4.75 0.79
CA ARG A 147 -9.50 4.23 0.31
C ARG A 147 -8.75 3.57 1.47
N SER A 148 -8.41 2.31 1.29
CA SER A 148 -7.71 1.52 2.29
C SER A 148 -6.20 1.54 2.05
N SER A 149 -5.40 1.56 3.12
CA SER A 149 -3.99 1.20 3.01
C SER A 149 -3.85 -0.23 2.43
N PRO A 150 -2.82 -0.52 1.60
CA PRO A 150 -2.70 -1.82 0.93
C PRO A 150 -2.75 -3.02 1.88
N CYS A 151 -2.21 -2.89 3.08
CA CYS A 151 -2.21 -3.95 4.10
C CYS A 151 -3.54 -4.11 4.88
N GLY A 152 -4.58 -3.33 4.57
CA GLY A 152 -5.88 -3.37 5.25
C GLY A 152 -5.93 -2.73 6.64
N SER A 153 -4.86 -2.03 7.05
CA SER A 153 -4.80 -1.40 8.38
C SER A 153 -5.86 -0.33 8.58
N THR A 154 -6.27 0.39 7.51
CA THR A 154 -7.30 1.43 7.57
C THR A 154 -8.64 0.85 8.02
N SER A 155 -9.07 -0.27 7.42
CA SER A 155 -10.31 -0.93 7.81
C SER A 155 -10.28 -1.42 9.26
N PHE A 156 -9.12 -1.91 9.72
CA PHE A 156 -8.95 -2.30 11.12
C PHE A 156 -9.12 -1.12 12.07
N VAL A 157 -8.51 0.03 11.75
CA VAL A 157 -8.61 1.24 12.56
C VAL A 157 -10.04 1.80 12.51
N ALA A 158 -10.67 1.83 11.34
CA ALA A 158 -12.05 2.29 11.18
C ALA A 158 -13.03 1.48 12.04
N ASN A 159 -12.90 0.15 12.01
CA ASN A 159 -13.71 -0.72 12.88
C ASN A 159 -13.49 -0.43 14.36
N TYR A 160 -12.25 -0.27 14.79
CA TYR A 160 -11.92 0.06 16.19
C TYR A 160 -12.53 1.40 16.62
N ILE A 161 -12.43 2.43 15.77
CA ILE A 161 -13.02 3.75 16.06
C ILE A 161 -14.55 3.65 16.06
N SER A 162 -15.14 2.94 15.10
CA SER A 162 -16.59 2.70 15.06
C SER A 162 -17.08 2.01 16.34
N ASP A 163 -16.46 0.91 16.76
CA ASP A 163 -16.84 0.17 17.97
C ASP A 163 -16.82 1.05 19.22
N LYS A 164 -15.88 2.00 19.27
CA LYS A 164 -15.69 2.84 20.47
C LYS A 164 -16.51 4.11 20.46
N TYR A 165 -16.73 4.71 19.30
CA TYR A 165 -17.25 6.08 19.16
C TYR A 165 -18.62 6.17 18.46
N LEU A 166 -19.22 5.04 18.03
CA LEU A 166 -20.55 5.05 17.44
C LEU A 166 -21.56 5.67 18.43
N ASN A 167 -22.36 6.62 17.96
CA ASN A 167 -23.28 7.44 18.72
C ASN A 167 -22.62 8.38 19.77
N SER A 168 -21.31 8.57 19.71
CA SER A 168 -20.59 9.52 20.56
C SER A 168 -20.54 10.91 19.93
N ASP A 169 -20.64 11.94 20.79
CA ASP A 169 -20.39 13.35 20.46
C ASP A 169 -18.96 13.80 20.85
N ASN A 170 -18.15 12.91 21.43
CA ASN A 170 -16.78 13.20 21.81
C ASN A 170 -15.83 12.87 20.64
N LEU A 171 -15.74 13.80 19.67
CA LEU A 171 -15.01 13.61 18.41
C LEU A 171 -13.54 14.04 18.46
N GLU A 172 -13.18 14.89 19.43
CA GLU A 172 -11.89 15.60 19.48
C GLU A 172 -10.66 14.69 19.44
N ASN A 173 -10.72 13.53 20.09
CA ASN A 173 -9.60 12.63 20.24
C ASN A 173 -9.50 11.55 19.14
N ILE A 174 -10.49 11.45 18.26
CA ILE A 174 -10.58 10.38 17.26
C ILE A 174 -9.37 10.34 16.32
N PRO A 175 -8.92 11.48 15.71
CA PRO A 175 -7.76 11.44 14.83
C PRO A 175 -6.50 10.95 15.53
N THR A 176 -6.22 11.48 16.72
CA THR A 176 -5.06 11.05 17.52
C THR A 176 -5.14 9.58 17.88
N GLU A 177 -6.31 9.09 18.27
CA GLU A 177 -6.49 7.70 18.65
C GLU A 177 -6.37 6.75 17.44
N ALA A 178 -6.87 7.15 16.28
CA ALA A 178 -6.71 6.40 15.04
C ALA A 178 -5.22 6.19 14.70
N GLY A 179 -4.42 7.26 14.76
CA GLY A 179 -2.98 7.20 14.56
C GLY A 179 -2.27 6.32 15.58
N LEU A 180 -2.58 6.46 16.87
CA LEU A 180 -2.01 5.65 17.96
C LEU A 180 -2.39 4.17 17.81
N LYS A 181 -3.66 3.88 17.49
CA LYS A 181 -4.11 2.50 17.30
C LYS A 181 -3.33 1.81 16.19
N LEU A 182 -3.05 2.50 15.09
CA LEU A 182 -2.24 1.99 14.01
C LEU A 182 -0.81 1.64 14.46
N GLN A 183 -0.16 2.50 15.26
CA GLN A 183 1.20 2.29 15.73
C GLN A 183 1.34 1.03 16.57
N TYR A 184 0.37 0.76 17.44
CA TYR A 184 0.39 -0.43 18.28
C TYR A 184 0.07 -1.70 17.49
N TYR A 185 -0.92 -1.63 16.63
CA TYR A 185 -1.39 -2.69 15.77
C TYR A 185 -2.42 -2.10 14.78
N PRO A 186 -2.45 -2.47 13.50
CA PRO A 186 -1.77 -3.61 12.88
C PRO A 186 -0.53 -3.26 12.04
N CYS A 187 -0.05 -2.03 12.06
CA CYS A 187 1.04 -1.60 11.18
C CYS A 187 2.35 -2.37 11.44
N ARG A 188 2.91 -2.93 10.36
CA ARG A 188 4.21 -3.63 10.38
C ARG A 188 5.37 -2.80 9.80
N ALA A 189 5.13 -1.53 9.46
CA ALA A 189 6.17 -0.64 8.98
C ALA A 189 7.31 -0.50 10.00
N ALA A 190 8.52 -0.29 9.52
CA ALA A 190 9.70 -0.16 10.35
C ALA A 190 9.61 1.07 11.27
N LYS A 191 10.10 0.90 12.50
CA LYS A 191 10.30 1.99 13.46
C LYS A 191 11.71 2.60 13.36
N MET A 192 12.60 1.94 12.61
CA MET A 192 13.96 2.42 12.44
C MET A 192 13.95 3.68 11.58
N ARG A 193 14.73 4.66 11.98
CA ARG A 193 14.94 5.92 11.32
C ARG A 193 16.37 5.94 10.81
N LEU A 194 16.55 6.20 9.53
CA LEU A 194 17.87 6.49 8.98
C LEU A 194 18.25 7.93 9.28
N PHE A 195 19.54 8.26 9.24
CA PHE A 195 20.03 9.61 9.59
C PHE A 195 19.46 10.73 8.70
N SER A 196 19.02 10.37 7.49
CA SER A 196 18.42 11.28 6.51
C SER A 196 16.90 11.43 6.66
N ASP A 197 16.24 10.59 7.44
CA ASP A 197 14.79 10.55 7.53
C ASP A 197 14.30 11.52 8.62
N GLU A 198 13.31 12.33 8.31
CA GLU A 198 12.63 13.18 9.29
C GLU A 198 11.76 12.35 10.22
N GLU A 199 11.03 11.36 9.65
CA GLU A 199 10.16 10.44 10.38
C GLU A 199 10.43 8.99 9.97
N CYS A 200 10.18 8.04 10.86
CA CYS A 200 10.21 6.63 10.48
C CYS A 200 8.92 6.23 9.73
N LYS A 201 9.03 5.17 8.91
CA LYS A 201 7.90 4.66 8.10
C LYS A 201 6.62 4.43 8.92
N LYS A 202 6.74 4.01 10.17
CA LYS A 202 5.61 3.77 11.07
C LYS A 202 4.96 5.06 11.58
N GLU A 203 5.73 6.11 11.82
CA GLU A 203 5.23 7.43 12.21
C GLU A 203 4.48 8.08 11.05
N MET A 204 5.03 8.03 9.83
CA MET A 204 4.33 8.50 8.62
C MET A 204 2.99 7.77 8.43
N ALA A 205 2.99 6.43 8.52
CA ALA A 205 1.75 5.66 8.41
C ALA A 205 0.71 6.05 9.48
N SER A 206 1.16 6.36 10.71
CA SER A 206 0.31 6.86 11.79
C SER A 206 -0.25 8.24 11.47
N GLY A 207 0.58 9.14 10.92
CA GLY A 207 0.17 10.45 10.46
C GLY A 207 -0.94 10.36 9.41
N PHE A 208 -0.74 9.57 8.35
CA PHE A 208 -1.74 9.41 7.29
C PHE A 208 -3.10 8.88 7.81
N HIS A 209 -3.10 8.00 8.79
CA HIS A 209 -4.36 7.54 9.38
C HIS A 209 -5.00 8.59 10.28
N ARG A 210 -4.20 9.34 11.07
CA ARG A 210 -4.71 10.47 11.84
C ARG A 210 -5.38 11.50 10.93
N ASP A 211 -4.67 11.92 9.89
CA ASP A 211 -5.11 12.95 8.95
C ASP A 211 -6.39 12.50 8.20
N ALA A 212 -6.47 11.22 7.80
CA ALA A 212 -7.67 10.67 7.16
C ALA A 212 -8.92 10.76 8.06
N PHE A 213 -8.79 10.54 9.37
CA PHE A 213 -9.91 10.67 10.31
C PHE A 213 -10.21 12.14 10.64
N GLU A 214 -9.22 13.03 10.66
CA GLU A 214 -9.40 14.46 10.81
C GLU A 214 -10.19 15.05 9.63
N GLU A 215 -9.74 14.78 8.40
CA GLU A 215 -10.42 15.19 7.17
C GLU A 215 -11.86 14.62 7.09
N GLY A 216 -12.04 13.34 7.45
CA GLY A 216 -13.36 12.70 7.44
C GLY A 216 -14.36 13.33 8.41
N LEU A 217 -13.89 13.91 9.52
CA LEU A 217 -14.71 14.67 10.47
C LEU A 217 -15.01 16.09 10.00
N GLU A 218 -14.05 16.76 9.33
CA GLU A 218 -14.19 18.14 8.86
C GLU A 218 -15.23 18.27 7.75
N VAL A 219 -15.23 17.35 6.77
CA VAL A 219 -16.14 17.37 5.61
C VAL A 219 -17.62 17.37 6.04
N ASN A 220 -17.95 16.78 7.18
CA ASN A 220 -19.32 16.62 7.65
C ASN A 220 -19.74 17.64 8.76
N ASN A 221 -18.83 18.54 9.14
CA ASN A 221 -19.13 19.66 10.05
C ASN A 221 -19.50 20.98 9.34
N GLY A 222 -19.53 21.00 7.99
CA GLY A 222 -19.94 22.15 7.14
C GLY A 222 -21.29 21.90 6.48
#